data_f7cf9ef771e13c4b4afb5369ba4a37a7
#
_entry.id   f7cf9ef771e13c4b4afb5369ba4a37a7
#
_cell.length_a   1.000
_cell.length_b   1.000
_cell.length_c   1.000
_cell.angle_alpha   90.00
_cell.angle_beta   90.00
_cell.angle_gamma   90.00
#
_symmetry.space_group_name_H-M   'P 1'
#
loop_
_entity.id
_entity.type
_entity.pdbx_description
1 polymer ?
#
loop_
_entity_poly.entity_id
_entity_poly.type
_entity_poly.pdbx_seq_one_letter_code
_entity_poly.pdbx_strand_id
1 'polypeptide(L)'
;MNHVNRDELPFPTPLQLLQATDEQLRSAGLSMSKIKYVRDVAQRFGDGRLDVRRIVHLDPETCIQELTEIKGVGRWTAEMLLMFALRSPDILPVGDLGVQRGIVRFYLSNAASLTVSERKRKADYASQKGEDQPGPLPPGPISHAELKNRSNGNKTKKKMYLDDHEMVALAAPWAPYRSVACMFMWSIEDH
;
A
#
# COMPACT_ATOMS: atom_id res chain seq x y z
N MET A 1 18.22 2.77 39.42
CA MET A 1 18.13 2.60 37.95
C MET A 1 17.18 3.68 37.44
N ASN A 2 17.71 4.73 36.82
CA ASN A 2 16.88 5.81 36.28
C ASN A 2 16.12 5.28 35.07
N HIS A 3 14.79 5.20 35.16
CA HIS A 3 13.93 4.98 34.03
C HIS A 3 14.02 6.19 33.10
N VAL A 4 14.85 6.10 32.07
CA VAL A 4 14.84 7.06 30.97
C VAL A 4 13.52 6.84 30.22
N ASN A 5 12.67 7.85 30.22
CA ASN A 5 11.43 7.82 29.46
C ASN A 5 11.79 7.76 27.96
N ARG A 6 11.48 6.65 27.28
CA ARG A 6 11.85 6.42 25.89
C ARG A 6 11.21 7.45 24.92
N ASP A 7 10.10 8.06 25.32
CA ASP A 7 9.38 9.07 24.54
C ASP A 7 10.05 10.46 24.56
N GLU A 8 11.05 10.65 25.43
CA GLU A 8 11.79 11.91 25.56
C GLU A 8 13.18 11.90 24.87
N LEU A 9 13.60 10.75 24.32
CA LEU A 9 14.88 10.68 23.62
C LEU A 9 14.75 11.28 22.22
N PRO A 10 15.57 12.29 21.88
CA PRO A 10 15.56 12.84 20.53
C PRO A 10 15.92 11.75 19.51
N PHE A 11 15.22 11.73 18.38
CA PHE A 11 15.56 10.83 17.28
C PHE A 11 17.01 11.10 16.82
N PRO A 12 17.83 10.07 16.58
CA PRO A 12 19.24 10.27 16.22
C PRO A 12 19.38 11.02 14.90
N THR A 13 20.29 11.99 14.87
CA THR A 13 20.60 12.73 13.65
C THR A 13 21.36 11.84 12.65
N PRO A 14 21.35 12.18 11.34
CA PRO A 14 22.15 11.46 10.34
C PRO A 14 23.62 11.35 10.72
N LEU A 15 24.22 12.43 11.26
CA LEU A 15 25.61 12.44 11.70
C LEU A 15 25.88 11.44 12.84
N GLN A 16 24.99 11.38 13.85
CA GLN A 16 25.10 10.41 14.95
C GLN A 16 25.02 8.98 14.45
N LEU A 17 24.12 8.68 13.47
CA LEU A 17 24.01 7.35 12.89
C LEU A 17 25.26 6.95 12.08
N LEU A 18 25.90 7.90 11.40
CA LEU A 18 27.14 7.65 10.65
C LEU A 18 28.34 7.45 11.57
N GLN A 19 28.39 8.12 12.73
CA GLN A 19 29.45 7.99 13.72
C GLN A 19 29.32 6.77 14.63
N ALA A 20 28.11 6.21 14.76
CA ALA A 20 27.87 5.05 15.58
C ALA A 20 28.62 3.81 15.04
N THR A 21 29.22 3.01 15.95
CA THR A 21 29.86 1.76 15.56
C THR A 21 28.84 0.68 15.19
N ASP A 22 29.29 -0.37 14.49
CA ASP A 22 28.42 -1.51 14.17
C ASP A 22 27.93 -2.21 15.44
N GLU A 23 28.78 -2.29 16.49
CA GLU A 23 28.44 -2.88 17.78
C GLU A 23 27.34 -2.08 18.48
N GLN A 24 27.42 -0.75 18.46
CA GLN A 24 26.37 0.12 19.02
C GLN A 24 25.04 -0.04 18.29
N LEU A 25 25.05 -0.07 16.95
CA LEU A 25 23.84 -0.26 16.15
C LEU A 25 23.26 -1.68 16.32
N ARG A 26 24.14 -2.68 16.47
CA ARG A 26 23.69 -4.07 16.77
C ARG A 26 23.07 -4.18 18.16
N SER A 27 23.65 -3.54 19.16
CA SER A 27 23.08 -3.55 20.54
C SER A 27 21.69 -2.89 20.58
N ALA A 28 21.40 -1.98 19.65
CA ALA A 28 20.07 -1.41 19.43
C ALA A 28 19.11 -2.34 18.65
N GLY A 29 19.51 -3.57 18.32
CA GLY A 29 18.66 -4.57 17.66
C GLY A 29 18.73 -4.57 16.11
N LEU A 30 19.67 -3.84 15.51
CA LEU A 30 19.82 -3.82 14.04
C LEU A 30 20.62 -5.01 13.54
N SER A 31 20.13 -5.71 12.52
CA SER A 31 20.93 -6.68 11.76
C SER A 31 21.97 -5.96 10.89
N MET A 32 23.02 -6.67 10.45
CA MET A 32 24.05 -6.10 9.56
C MET A 32 23.46 -5.49 8.26
N SER A 33 22.41 -6.10 7.71
CA SER A 33 21.72 -5.55 6.54
C SER A 33 21.00 -4.24 6.89
N LYS A 34 20.29 -4.18 8.02
CA LYS A 34 19.62 -2.96 8.49
C LYS A 34 20.61 -1.83 8.79
N ILE A 35 21.79 -2.14 9.33
CA ILE A 35 22.86 -1.17 9.56
C ILE A 35 23.29 -0.52 8.23
N LYS A 36 23.48 -1.32 7.19
CA LYS A 36 23.81 -0.81 5.85
C LYS A 36 22.72 0.12 5.31
N TYR A 37 21.44 -0.22 5.53
CA TYR A 37 20.31 0.58 5.06
C TYR A 37 20.20 1.91 5.84
N VAL A 38 20.31 1.87 7.17
CA VAL A 38 20.29 3.06 8.01
C VAL A 38 21.43 4.02 7.68
N ARG A 39 22.63 3.49 7.41
CA ARG A 39 23.77 4.31 6.99
C ARG A 39 23.57 4.92 5.61
N ASP A 40 23.01 4.18 4.64
CA ASP A 40 22.73 4.74 3.31
C ASP A 40 21.72 5.89 3.39
N VAL A 41 20.66 5.73 4.19
CA VAL A 41 19.69 6.82 4.47
C VAL A 41 20.39 8.02 5.11
N ALA A 42 21.17 7.80 6.19
CA ALA A 42 21.88 8.85 6.89
C ALA A 42 22.86 9.59 6.00
N GLN A 43 23.59 8.88 5.14
CA GLN A 43 24.50 9.45 4.15
C GLN A 43 23.77 10.36 3.16
N ARG A 44 22.64 9.90 2.62
CA ARG A 44 21.84 10.67 1.64
C ARG A 44 21.24 11.94 2.24
N PHE A 45 20.85 11.90 3.52
CA PHE A 45 20.46 13.10 4.25
C PHE A 45 21.65 14.05 4.47
N GLY A 46 22.83 13.50 4.81
CA GLY A 46 24.03 14.28 5.08
C GLY A 46 24.60 14.98 3.86
N ASP A 47 24.51 14.38 2.68
CA ASP A 47 25.03 14.94 1.42
C ASP A 47 23.95 15.62 0.55
N GLY A 48 22.72 15.73 1.04
CA GLY A 48 21.62 16.44 0.38
C GLY A 48 20.95 15.70 -0.77
N ARG A 49 21.33 14.44 -1.04
CA ARG A 49 20.61 13.61 -2.04
C ARG A 49 19.19 13.29 -1.61
N LEU A 50 18.93 13.21 -0.30
CA LEU A 50 17.61 13.00 0.28
C LEU A 50 17.22 14.26 1.06
N ASP A 51 16.27 15.04 0.55
CA ASP A 51 15.71 16.21 1.19
C ASP A 51 14.19 16.08 1.32
N VAL A 52 13.71 15.99 2.57
CA VAL A 52 12.27 15.86 2.86
C VAL A 52 11.48 17.04 2.31
N ARG A 53 12.04 18.27 2.38
CA ARG A 53 11.36 19.47 1.88
C ARG A 53 11.09 19.40 0.39
N ARG A 54 11.99 18.75 -0.37
CA ARG A 54 11.83 18.53 -1.80
C ARG A 54 10.87 17.37 -2.07
N ILE A 55 11.06 16.24 -1.39
CA ILE A 55 10.29 15.01 -1.61
C ILE A 55 8.79 15.22 -1.44
N VAL A 56 8.35 16.02 -0.46
CA VAL A 56 6.92 16.26 -0.19
C VAL A 56 6.20 17.03 -1.31
N HIS A 57 6.93 17.60 -2.24
CA HIS A 57 6.41 18.35 -3.39
C HIS A 57 6.52 17.59 -4.72
N LEU A 58 7.13 16.39 -4.72
CA LEU A 58 7.22 15.56 -5.91
C LEU A 58 5.88 14.89 -6.20
N ASP A 59 5.63 14.59 -7.48
CA ASP A 59 4.57 13.66 -7.84
C ASP A 59 4.89 12.26 -7.29
N PRO A 60 3.85 11.43 -7.06
CA PRO A 60 4.03 10.14 -6.41
C PRO A 60 5.03 9.21 -7.11
N GLU A 61 5.04 9.15 -8.44
CA GLU A 61 5.91 8.22 -9.16
C GLU A 61 7.38 8.67 -9.09
N THR A 62 7.65 9.96 -9.27
CA THR A 62 8.99 10.53 -9.09
C THR A 62 9.48 10.32 -7.66
N CYS A 63 8.61 10.51 -6.66
CA CYS A 63 8.94 10.25 -5.26
C CYS A 63 9.31 8.78 -5.03
N ILE A 64 8.55 7.83 -5.59
CA ILE A 64 8.83 6.39 -5.51
C ILE A 64 10.20 6.08 -6.15
N GLN A 65 10.49 6.64 -7.33
CA GLN A 65 11.76 6.43 -8.02
C GLN A 65 12.94 6.87 -7.15
N GLU A 66 12.89 8.08 -6.59
CA GLU A 66 13.96 8.57 -5.71
C GLU A 66 14.12 7.75 -4.43
N LEU A 67 13.01 7.37 -3.80
CA LEU A 67 13.06 6.56 -2.59
C LEU A 67 13.62 5.16 -2.83
N THR A 68 13.35 4.56 -3.99
CA THR A 68 13.85 3.22 -4.34
C THR A 68 15.34 3.17 -4.67
N GLU A 69 16.00 4.32 -4.86
CA GLU A 69 17.46 4.39 -4.90
C GLU A 69 18.12 4.10 -3.55
N ILE A 70 17.38 4.24 -2.44
CA ILE A 70 17.88 3.97 -1.10
C ILE A 70 18.02 2.46 -0.91
N LYS A 71 19.18 2.02 -0.42
CA LYS A 71 19.42 0.59 -0.17
C LYS A 71 18.40 0.01 0.80
N GLY A 72 17.73 -1.05 0.37
CA GLY A 72 16.72 -1.74 1.18
C GLY A 72 15.33 -1.14 1.10
N VAL A 73 15.12 -0.07 0.35
CA VAL A 73 13.81 0.51 0.06
C VAL A 73 13.34 -0.01 -1.30
N GLY A 74 12.35 -0.88 -1.29
CA GLY A 74 11.64 -1.32 -2.51
C GLY A 74 10.42 -0.45 -2.79
N ARG A 75 9.81 -0.62 -3.97
CA ARG A 75 8.60 0.10 -4.39
C ARG A 75 7.49 0.05 -3.33
N TRP A 76 7.18 -1.13 -2.80
CA TRP A 76 6.17 -1.29 -1.76
C TRP A 76 6.48 -0.45 -0.50
N THR A 77 7.74 -0.41 -0.07
CA THR A 77 8.15 0.41 1.08
C THR A 77 7.99 1.90 0.80
N ALA A 78 8.33 2.35 -0.41
CA ALA A 78 8.14 3.72 -0.85
C ALA A 78 6.64 4.08 -0.90
N GLU A 79 5.79 3.20 -1.44
CA GLU A 79 4.33 3.36 -1.47
C GLU A 79 3.75 3.48 -0.05
N MET A 80 4.22 2.67 0.91
CA MET A 80 3.81 2.78 2.32
C MET A 80 4.21 4.13 2.93
N LEU A 81 5.40 4.63 2.63
CA LEU A 81 5.82 5.96 3.10
C LEU A 81 4.92 7.06 2.51
N LEU A 82 4.59 6.98 1.22
CA LEU A 82 3.67 7.93 0.58
C LEU A 82 2.28 7.89 1.24
N MET A 83 1.73 6.70 1.49
CA MET A 83 0.41 6.55 2.09
C MET A 83 0.36 7.05 3.54
N PHE A 84 1.29 6.60 4.38
CA PHE A 84 1.19 6.81 5.83
C PHE A 84 1.91 8.05 6.33
N ALA A 85 3.08 8.39 5.77
CA ALA A 85 3.86 9.55 6.20
C ALA A 85 3.51 10.80 5.38
N LEU A 86 3.46 10.70 4.05
CA LEU A 86 3.15 11.83 3.17
C LEU A 86 1.65 12.00 2.93
N ARG A 87 0.81 11.04 3.36
CA ARG A 87 -0.65 11.06 3.25
C ARG A 87 -1.15 11.26 1.82
N SER A 88 -0.44 10.71 0.86
CA SER A 88 -0.86 10.73 -0.54
C SER A 88 -2.21 10.00 -0.72
N PRO A 89 -3.23 10.64 -1.28
CA PRO A 89 -4.57 10.06 -1.31
C PRO A 89 -4.72 8.94 -2.34
N ASP A 90 -3.89 8.89 -3.37
CA ASP A 90 -4.10 8.06 -4.55
C ASP A 90 -2.89 7.15 -4.87
N ILE A 91 -2.52 6.30 -3.94
CA ILE A 91 -1.51 5.25 -4.11
C ILE A 91 -2.19 3.90 -4.21
N LEU A 92 -1.77 3.08 -5.17
CA LEU A 92 -2.21 1.70 -5.34
C LEU A 92 -1.00 0.74 -5.31
N PRO A 93 -0.71 0.09 -4.18
CA PRO A 93 0.38 -0.87 -4.06
C PRO A 93 0.01 -2.19 -4.74
N VAL A 94 0.19 -2.27 -6.06
CA VAL A 94 -0.23 -3.43 -6.88
C VAL A 94 0.45 -4.74 -6.45
N GLY A 95 1.65 -4.67 -5.87
CA GLY A 95 2.37 -5.83 -5.33
C GLY A 95 1.93 -6.28 -3.94
N ASP A 96 1.02 -5.55 -3.27
CA ASP A 96 0.58 -5.88 -1.92
C ASP A 96 -0.47 -7.00 -1.92
N LEU A 97 -0.10 -8.15 -1.35
CA LEU A 97 -0.97 -9.33 -1.32
C LEU A 97 -2.22 -9.14 -0.45
N GLY A 98 -2.16 -8.32 0.60
CA GLY A 98 -3.30 -7.99 1.45
C GLY A 98 -4.33 -7.18 0.66
N VAL A 99 -3.88 -6.13 -0.04
CA VAL A 99 -4.76 -5.34 -0.91
C VAL A 99 -5.36 -6.20 -2.02
N GLN A 100 -4.56 -7.06 -2.68
CA GLN A 100 -5.07 -7.96 -3.71
C GLN A 100 -6.18 -8.88 -3.18
N ARG A 101 -5.98 -9.50 -2.02
CA ARG A 101 -6.97 -10.37 -1.39
C ARG A 101 -8.23 -9.60 -0.99
N GLY A 102 -8.05 -8.42 -0.41
CA GLY A 102 -9.16 -7.53 -0.06
C GLY A 102 -10.01 -7.17 -1.27
N ILE A 103 -9.38 -6.81 -2.40
CA ILE A 103 -10.08 -6.53 -3.66
C ILE A 103 -10.88 -7.74 -4.16
N VAL A 104 -10.27 -8.91 -4.16
CA VAL A 104 -10.97 -10.15 -4.58
C VAL A 104 -12.18 -10.41 -3.68
N ARG A 105 -12.03 -10.31 -2.35
CA ARG A 105 -13.14 -10.49 -1.40
C ARG A 105 -14.22 -9.44 -1.58
N PHE A 106 -13.84 -8.17 -1.73
CA PHE A 106 -14.78 -7.06 -1.93
C PHE A 106 -15.70 -7.29 -3.12
N TYR A 107 -15.14 -7.61 -4.28
CA TYR A 107 -15.95 -7.84 -5.48
C TYR A 107 -16.75 -9.14 -5.43
N LEU A 108 -16.24 -10.19 -4.78
CA LEU A 108 -16.99 -11.44 -4.59
C LEU A 108 -18.12 -11.30 -3.57
N SER A 109 -17.94 -10.59 -2.46
CA SER A 109 -18.99 -10.35 -1.47
C SER A 109 -20.11 -9.50 -2.04
N ASN A 110 -19.79 -8.45 -2.77
CA ASN A 110 -20.78 -7.62 -3.45
C ASN A 110 -21.55 -8.39 -4.54
N ALA A 111 -20.90 -9.35 -5.20
CA ALA A 111 -21.57 -10.23 -6.15
C ALA A 111 -22.49 -11.27 -5.47
N ALA A 112 -22.10 -11.74 -4.27
CA ALA A 112 -22.87 -12.77 -3.53
C ALA A 112 -24.02 -12.19 -2.71
N SER A 113 -23.93 -10.93 -2.28
CA SER A 113 -24.94 -10.31 -1.39
C SER A 113 -26.25 -9.95 -2.07
N LEU A 114 -26.32 -10.01 -3.40
CA LEU A 114 -27.52 -9.69 -4.17
C LEU A 114 -28.10 -10.95 -4.81
N THR A 115 -29.22 -11.45 -4.29
CA THR A 115 -30.05 -12.42 -5.00
C THR A 115 -30.60 -11.81 -6.29
N VAL A 116 -30.97 -12.64 -7.26
CA VAL A 116 -31.52 -12.18 -8.56
C VAL A 116 -32.71 -11.23 -8.37
N SER A 117 -33.56 -11.51 -7.35
CA SER A 117 -34.73 -10.67 -7.01
C SER A 117 -34.30 -9.32 -6.35
N GLU A 118 -33.26 -9.31 -5.54
CA GLU A 118 -32.73 -8.09 -4.92
C GLU A 118 -31.98 -7.23 -5.93
N ARG A 119 -31.27 -7.85 -6.86
CA ARG A 119 -30.65 -7.15 -8.00
C ARG A 119 -31.69 -6.42 -8.83
N LYS A 120 -32.82 -7.07 -9.12
CA LYS A 120 -33.92 -6.49 -9.88
C LYS A 120 -34.58 -5.34 -9.11
N ARG A 121 -34.93 -5.52 -7.81
CA ARG A 121 -35.49 -4.45 -6.96
C ARG A 121 -34.56 -3.25 -6.80
N LYS A 122 -33.25 -3.48 -6.60
CA LYS A 122 -32.28 -2.40 -6.48
C LYS A 122 -32.09 -1.66 -7.80
N ALA A 123 -32.07 -2.37 -8.93
CA ALA A 123 -32.03 -1.75 -10.25
C ALA A 123 -33.25 -0.87 -10.51
N ASP A 124 -34.45 -1.35 -10.18
CA ASP A 124 -35.70 -0.60 -10.34
C ASP A 124 -35.73 0.65 -9.41
N TYR A 125 -35.27 0.49 -8.16
CA TYR A 125 -35.20 1.59 -7.18
C TYR A 125 -34.15 2.66 -7.53
N ALA A 126 -32.98 2.27 -8.00
CA ALA A 126 -31.92 3.19 -8.42
C ALA A 126 -32.26 3.96 -9.69
N SER A 127 -32.95 3.30 -10.63
CA SER A 127 -33.48 3.97 -11.82
C SER A 127 -34.48 5.07 -11.48
N GLN A 128 -35.15 4.98 -10.32
CA GLN A 128 -36.11 5.98 -9.85
C GLN A 128 -35.47 7.11 -9.05
N LYS A 129 -34.29 6.90 -8.39
CA LYS A 129 -33.67 7.88 -7.50
C LYS A 129 -32.34 8.46 -7.95
N GLY A 130 -31.73 7.93 -9.01
CA GLY A 130 -30.40 8.37 -9.46
C GLY A 130 -29.26 8.07 -8.45
N GLU A 131 -29.49 7.13 -7.52
CA GLU A 131 -28.47 6.70 -6.56
C GLU A 131 -27.47 5.76 -7.23
N ASP A 132 -26.18 6.05 -7.08
CA ASP A 132 -25.09 5.19 -7.52
C ASP A 132 -25.19 3.82 -6.82
N GLN A 133 -25.48 2.79 -7.58
CA GLN A 133 -25.40 1.41 -7.10
C GLN A 133 -23.92 1.01 -6.97
N PRO A 134 -23.54 0.13 -6.01
CA PRO A 134 -22.27 -0.59 -6.12
C PRO A 134 -22.33 -1.37 -7.44
N GLY A 135 -21.61 -0.84 -8.41
CA GLY A 135 -21.71 -1.23 -9.80
C GLY A 135 -21.25 -2.67 -10.05
N PRO A 136 -21.58 -3.22 -11.22
CA PRO A 136 -20.93 -4.41 -11.73
C PRO A 136 -19.42 -4.24 -11.69
N LEU A 137 -18.67 -5.34 -11.70
CA LEU A 137 -17.22 -5.31 -11.94
C LEU A 137 -16.92 -4.23 -12.99
N PRO A 138 -15.99 -3.32 -12.72
CA PRO A 138 -15.57 -2.35 -13.73
C PRO A 138 -15.20 -3.11 -15.00
N PRO A 139 -15.43 -2.56 -16.18
CA PRO A 139 -14.98 -3.18 -17.41
C PRO A 139 -13.47 -3.39 -17.31
N GLY A 140 -13.05 -4.64 -17.26
CA GLY A 140 -11.67 -5.00 -16.99
C GLY A 140 -11.30 -6.39 -17.46
N PRO A 141 -10.01 -6.74 -17.32
CA PRO A 141 -9.45 -7.98 -17.86
C PRO A 141 -9.84 -9.23 -17.08
N ILE A 142 -10.63 -9.11 -15.99
CA ILE A 142 -10.98 -10.24 -15.13
C ILE A 142 -12.48 -10.40 -14.94
N SER A 143 -12.97 -11.65 -14.94
CA SER A 143 -14.36 -11.99 -14.71
C SER A 143 -14.60 -12.41 -13.25
N HIS A 144 -15.87 -12.42 -12.81
CA HIS A 144 -16.25 -12.96 -11.49
C HIS A 144 -15.88 -14.44 -11.33
N ALA A 145 -15.97 -15.23 -12.40
CA ALA A 145 -15.57 -16.63 -12.38
C ALA A 145 -14.08 -16.78 -12.11
N GLU A 146 -13.27 -15.94 -12.73
CA GLU A 146 -11.82 -15.92 -12.51
C GLU A 146 -11.46 -15.42 -11.11
N LEU A 147 -12.11 -14.36 -10.60
CA LEU A 147 -11.92 -13.91 -9.21
C LEU A 147 -12.22 -15.03 -8.21
N LYS A 148 -13.31 -15.79 -8.42
CA LYS A 148 -13.66 -16.93 -7.59
C LYS A 148 -12.60 -18.04 -7.68
N ASN A 149 -12.09 -18.31 -8.86
CA ASN A 149 -11.01 -19.27 -9.09
C ASN A 149 -9.74 -18.87 -8.33
N ARG A 150 -9.36 -17.57 -8.38
CA ARG A 150 -8.22 -17.00 -7.66
C ARG A 150 -8.40 -17.06 -6.13
N SER A 151 -9.60 -16.80 -5.62
CA SER A 151 -9.90 -16.90 -4.18
C SER A 151 -9.75 -18.33 -3.65
N ASN A 152 -9.97 -19.34 -4.50
CA ASN A 152 -9.77 -20.76 -4.18
C ASN A 152 -8.30 -21.23 -4.27
N GLY A 153 -7.36 -20.31 -4.43
CA GLY A 153 -5.92 -20.62 -4.41
C GLY A 153 -5.26 -20.76 -5.78
N ASN A 154 -5.99 -20.68 -6.88
CA ASN A 154 -5.44 -20.70 -8.24
C ASN A 154 -4.86 -19.34 -8.62
N LYS A 155 -3.66 -19.06 -8.10
CA LYS A 155 -2.96 -17.78 -8.29
C LYS A 155 -2.40 -17.64 -9.71
N THR A 156 -2.03 -16.39 -10.05
CA THR A 156 -1.30 -16.09 -11.30
C THR A 156 0.05 -16.83 -11.35
N LYS A 157 0.70 -16.85 -12.53
CA LYS A 157 2.05 -17.41 -12.70
C LYS A 157 3.07 -16.81 -11.73
N LYS A 158 2.88 -15.56 -11.28
CA LYS A 158 3.70 -14.87 -10.28
C LYS A 158 3.30 -15.20 -8.82
N LYS A 159 2.41 -16.16 -8.59
CA LYS A 159 1.82 -16.49 -7.27
C LYS A 159 1.05 -15.33 -6.63
N MET A 160 0.54 -14.43 -7.42
CA MET A 160 -0.29 -13.28 -7.00
C MET A 160 -1.77 -13.59 -7.23
N TYR A 161 -2.65 -12.97 -6.45
CA TYR A 161 -4.11 -13.09 -6.64
C TYR A 161 -4.58 -12.33 -7.88
N LEU A 162 -4.00 -11.15 -8.11
CA LEU A 162 -4.27 -10.26 -9.23
C LEU A 162 -2.94 -9.84 -9.87
N ASP A 163 -2.93 -9.59 -11.17
CA ASP A 163 -1.80 -8.93 -11.80
C ASP A 163 -1.97 -7.39 -11.77
N ASP A 164 -0.93 -6.68 -12.20
CA ASP A 164 -0.89 -5.21 -12.12
C ASP A 164 -2.02 -4.56 -12.94
N HIS A 165 -2.37 -5.12 -14.10
CA HIS A 165 -3.44 -4.61 -14.96
C HIS A 165 -4.83 -4.86 -14.34
N GLU A 166 -5.03 -6.03 -13.76
CA GLU A 166 -6.26 -6.37 -13.04
C GLU A 166 -6.43 -5.47 -11.82
N MET A 167 -5.36 -5.23 -11.05
CA MET A 167 -5.36 -4.33 -9.91
C MET A 167 -5.76 -2.91 -10.32
N VAL A 168 -5.14 -2.36 -11.35
CA VAL A 168 -5.42 -1.02 -11.84
C VAL A 168 -6.86 -0.89 -12.33
N ALA A 169 -7.35 -1.88 -13.10
CA ALA A 169 -8.71 -1.86 -13.62
C ALA A 169 -9.77 -1.95 -12.50
N LEU A 170 -9.57 -2.85 -11.52
CA LEU A 170 -10.50 -3.02 -10.40
C LEU A 170 -10.49 -1.82 -9.45
N ALA A 171 -9.36 -1.14 -9.28
CA ALA A 171 -9.22 0.02 -8.42
C ALA A 171 -9.50 1.37 -9.14
N ALA A 172 -9.76 1.36 -10.44
CA ALA A 172 -10.03 2.58 -11.21
C ALA A 172 -11.19 3.43 -10.67
N PRO A 173 -12.34 2.84 -10.22
CA PRO A 173 -13.44 3.61 -9.67
C PRO A 173 -13.12 4.35 -8.36
N TRP A 174 -12.04 3.98 -7.68
CA TRP A 174 -11.66 4.58 -6.40
C TRP A 174 -10.71 5.77 -6.53
N ALA A 175 -10.22 6.06 -7.74
CA ALA A 175 -9.43 7.26 -7.98
C ALA A 175 -10.29 8.52 -7.73
N PRO A 176 -9.73 9.58 -7.12
CA PRO A 176 -8.34 9.76 -6.70
C PRO A 176 -8.07 9.38 -5.23
N TYR A 177 -8.80 8.42 -4.66
CA TYR A 177 -8.72 8.06 -3.24
C TYR A 177 -8.33 6.60 -3.02
N ARG A 178 -7.50 6.03 -3.93
CA ARG A 178 -7.10 4.61 -3.88
C ARG A 178 -6.36 4.23 -2.60
N SER A 179 -5.63 5.16 -1.96
CA SER A 179 -5.00 4.91 -0.66
C SER A 179 -6.01 4.56 0.43
N VAL A 180 -7.15 5.27 0.48
CA VAL A 180 -8.23 5.00 1.45
C VAL A 180 -8.88 3.64 1.15
N ALA A 181 -9.12 3.35 -0.13
CA ALA A 181 -9.63 2.05 -0.54
C ALA A 181 -8.68 0.91 -0.12
N CYS A 182 -7.36 1.06 -0.27
CA CYS A 182 -6.38 0.07 0.17
C CYS A 182 -6.44 -0.19 1.68
N MET A 183 -6.57 0.86 2.51
CA MET A 183 -6.76 0.70 3.96
C MET A 183 -8.02 -0.11 4.28
N PHE A 184 -9.11 0.14 3.55
CA PHE A 184 -10.34 -0.64 3.68
C PHE A 184 -10.15 -2.09 3.22
N MET A 185 -9.39 -2.34 2.14
CA MET A 185 -9.08 -3.70 1.68
C MET A 185 -8.32 -4.51 2.71
N TRP A 186 -7.35 -3.91 3.42
CA TRP A 186 -6.68 -4.59 4.53
C TRP A 186 -7.63 -4.95 5.66
N SER A 187 -8.57 -4.05 6.02
CA SER A 187 -9.55 -4.34 7.09
C SER A 187 -10.51 -5.49 6.75
N ILE A 188 -10.84 -5.69 5.48
CA ILE A 188 -11.66 -6.82 5.03
C ILE A 188 -10.88 -8.15 5.11
N GLU A 189 -9.56 -8.10 5.01
CA GLU A 189 -8.75 -9.31 5.04
C GLU A 189 -8.62 -9.89 6.45
N ASP A 190 -8.58 -9.05 7.45
CA ASP A 190 -8.37 -9.45 8.85
C ASP A 190 -9.59 -10.14 9.48
N HIS A 191 -10.72 -10.23 8.74
CA HIS A 191 -11.98 -10.88 9.13
C HIS A 191 -12.36 -12.02 8.17
#